data_ef2aedba0c3999ab14acb2d32f997cb2
#
_entry.id   ef2aedba0c3999ab14acb2d32f997cb2
#
_cell.length_a   1.000
_cell.length_b   1.000
_cell.length_c   1.000
_cell.angle_alpha   90.00
_cell.angle_beta   90.00
_cell.angle_gamma   90.00
#
_symmetry.space_group_name_H-M   'P 1'
#
loop_
_entity.id
_entity.type
_entity.pdbx_description
1 polymer ?
#
loop_
_entity_poly.entity_id
_entity_poly.type
_entity_poly.pdbx_seq_one_letter_code
_entity_poly.pdbx_strand_id
1 'polypeptide(L)'
;MKKACSILKKPFTILCIALGLVCILGILAFSISYDETTLNIELDSFVSILFLAVMGIVFVSGIVFSVVIRKICPSDKVSNSRVSTVCSAISAAAMLALFLSSVIRIRAFFLPGKLQIILSIIVCAYFVTEALCEKKELIPLPLRQGLSIAPILWALAGMFDVYFTTNEKLISTSTMFNAQVITYVVMALFFVFDAEDKYLKSKRTVLLPLAIATTLMSVAFSLSLIFCFIFGTVNISDIGLSVFTLLASVGIGAFAISRVYSILNITENE
;
A
#
# COMPACT_ATOMS: atom_id res chain seq x y z
N MET A 1 -2.48 32.65 -7.17
CA MET A 1 -1.90 31.51 -6.45
C MET A 1 -2.77 31.03 -5.27
N LYS A 2 -3.19 31.83 -4.28
CA LYS A 2 -4.02 31.38 -3.13
C LYS A 2 -5.33 30.63 -3.51
N LYS A 3 -6.00 31.01 -4.61
CA LYS A 3 -7.20 30.30 -5.11
C LYS A 3 -6.90 28.91 -5.69
N ALA A 4 -5.77 28.73 -6.36
CA ALA A 4 -5.35 27.42 -6.87
C ALA A 4 -5.03 26.44 -5.73
N CYS A 5 -4.43 26.95 -4.65
CA CYS A 5 -4.09 26.17 -3.45
C CYS A 5 -5.32 25.64 -2.70
N SER A 6 -6.40 26.44 -2.61
CA SER A 6 -7.66 25.99 -2.00
C SER A 6 -8.39 24.92 -2.84
N ILE A 7 -8.16 24.90 -4.16
CA ILE A 7 -8.71 23.90 -5.07
C ILE A 7 -7.96 22.56 -4.93
N LEU A 8 -6.65 22.59 -4.62
CA LEU A 8 -5.83 21.39 -4.48
C LEU A 8 -6.02 20.64 -3.14
N LYS A 9 -6.55 21.28 -2.10
CA LYS A 9 -6.97 20.58 -0.86
C LYS A 9 -8.21 19.70 -1.06
N LYS A 10 -9.13 20.12 -1.93
CA LYS A 10 -10.35 19.37 -2.24
C LYS A 10 -10.07 17.96 -2.79
N PRO A 11 -9.12 17.75 -3.75
CA PRO A 11 -8.88 16.41 -4.29
C PRO A 11 -8.31 15.43 -3.29
N PHE A 12 -7.48 15.85 -2.32
CA PHE A 12 -7.03 14.94 -1.26
C PHE A 12 -8.19 14.48 -0.36
N THR A 13 -9.07 15.40 0.02
CA THR A 13 -10.28 15.08 0.79
C THR A 13 -11.20 14.15 0.00
N ILE A 14 -11.38 14.40 -1.31
CA ILE A 14 -12.16 13.53 -2.20
C ILE A 14 -11.54 12.14 -2.27
N LEU A 15 -10.22 12.03 -2.38
CA LEU A 15 -9.51 10.74 -2.37
C LEU A 15 -9.73 9.98 -1.06
N CYS A 16 -9.66 10.65 0.09
CA CYS A 16 -9.92 10.03 1.39
C CYS A 16 -11.36 9.52 1.52
N ILE A 17 -12.35 10.28 1.03
CA ILE A 17 -13.75 9.86 0.99
C ILE A 17 -13.92 8.67 0.04
N ALA A 18 -13.32 8.71 -1.15
CA ALA A 18 -13.37 7.62 -2.11
C ALA A 18 -12.74 6.34 -1.55
N LEU A 19 -11.60 6.44 -0.84
CA LEU A 19 -10.99 5.31 -0.13
C LEU A 19 -11.93 4.72 0.92
N GLY A 20 -12.59 5.56 1.71
CA GLY A 20 -13.58 5.11 2.70
C GLY A 20 -14.74 4.36 2.05
N LEU A 21 -15.25 4.86 0.94
CA LEU A 21 -16.32 4.18 0.17
C LEU A 21 -15.84 2.85 -0.39
N VAL A 22 -14.61 2.77 -0.95
CA VAL A 22 -14.02 1.52 -1.46
C VAL A 22 -13.87 0.51 -0.31
N CYS A 23 -13.44 0.92 0.88
CA CYS A 23 -13.36 0.04 2.05
C CYS A 23 -14.73 -0.52 2.44
N ILE A 24 -15.76 0.32 2.51
CA ILE A 24 -17.14 -0.11 2.85
C ILE A 24 -17.67 -1.09 1.80
N LEU A 25 -17.52 -0.77 0.52
CA LEU A 25 -17.94 -1.64 -0.57
C LEU A 25 -17.14 -2.96 -0.57
N GLY A 26 -15.86 -2.92 -0.24
CA GLY A 26 -15.03 -4.11 -0.09
C GLY A 26 -15.52 -5.02 1.04
N ILE A 27 -15.84 -4.46 2.22
CA ILE A 27 -16.41 -5.22 3.34
C ILE A 27 -17.73 -5.90 2.90
N LEU A 28 -18.61 -5.17 2.24
CA LEU A 28 -19.88 -5.71 1.75
C LEU A 28 -19.66 -6.79 0.67
N ALA A 29 -18.76 -6.57 -0.28
CA ALA A 29 -18.44 -7.53 -1.33
C ALA A 29 -17.89 -8.84 -0.74
N PHE A 30 -16.92 -8.77 0.17
CA PHE A 30 -16.38 -9.95 0.84
C PHE A 30 -17.42 -10.65 1.73
N SER A 31 -18.28 -9.90 2.43
CA SER A 31 -19.29 -10.51 3.31
C SER A 31 -20.42 -11.21 2.57
N ILE A 32 -20.76 -10.75 1.35
CA ILE A 32 -21.92 -11.27 0.59
C ILE A 32 -21.48 -12.29 -0.46
N SER A 33 -20.32 -12.10 -1.07
CA SER A 33 -19.93 -12.79 -2.30
C SER A 33 -18.70 -13.66 -2.15
N TYR A 34 -18.16 -13.83 -0.92
CA TYR A 34 -17.01 -14.69 -0.68
C TYR A 34 -17.43 -16.14 -0.56
N ASP A 35 -16.89 -16.99 -1.42
CA ASP A 35 -17.04 -18.44 -1.36
C ASP A 35 -15.82 -19.07 -0.67
N GLU A 36 -16.04 -19.66 0.48
CA GLU A 36 -14.99 -20.32 1.29
C GLU A 36 -14.39 -21.54 0.58
N THR A 37 -15.14 -22.20 -0.30
CA THR A 37 -14.69 -23.43 -0.96
C THR A 37 -13.72 -23.15 -2.10
N THR A 38 -13.99 -22.11 -2.88
CA THR A 38 -13.17 -21.71 -4.03
C THR A 38 -12.20 -20.58 -3.71
N LEU A 39 -12.33 -19.92 -2.55
CA LEU A 39 -11.60 -18.72 -2.17
C LEU A 39 -11.76 -17.58 -3.21
N ASN A 40 -12.90 -17.54 -3.86
CA ASN A 40 -13.23 -16.55 -4.87
C ASN A 40 -14.27 -15.56 -4.33
N ILE A 41 -14.25 -14.37 -4.92
CA ILE A 41 -15.37 -13.43 -4.82
C ILE A 41 -16.24 -13.70 -6.04
N GLU A 42 -17.48 -14.08 -5.83
CA GLU A 42 -18.44 -14.23 -6.92
C GLU A 42 -18.69 -12.87 -7.58
N LEU A 43 -18.32 -12.77 -8.85
CA LEU A 43 -18.48 -11.53 -9.63
C LEU A 43 -19.93 -11.27 -10.06
N ASP A 44 -20.82 -12.25 -9.89
CA ASP A 44 -22.23 -12.15 -10.23
C ASP A 44 -23.02 -11.25 -9.27
N SER A 45 -22.45 -10.94 -8.11
CA SER A 45 -23.04 -10.01 -7.16
C SER A 45 -22.89 -8.56 -7.64
N PHE A 46 -23.99 -7.83 -7.66
CA PHE A 46 -24.00 -6.38 -7.96
C PHE A 46 -23.00 -5.60 -7.10
N VAL A 47 -22.84 -6.00 -5.83
CA VAL A 47 -21.92 -5.34 -4.87
C VAL A 47 -20.47 -5.55 -5.29
N SER A 48 -20.10 -6.77 -5.75
CA SER A 48 -18.74 -7.06 -6.23
C SER A 48 -18.40 -6.28 -7.50
N ILE A 49 -19.34 -6.19 -8.44
CA ILE A 49 -19.19 -5.39 -9.66
C ILE A 49 -19.02 -3.91 -9.29
N LEU A 50 -19.86 -3.40 -8.38
CA LEU A 50 -19.78 -2.01 -7.92
C LEU A 50 -18.45 -1.72 -7.22
N PHE A 51 -17.96 -2.62 -6.37
CA PHE A 51 -16.66 -2.51 -5.71
C PHE A 51 -15.52 -2.38 -6.72
N LEU A 52 -15.46 -3.26 -7.72
CA LEU A 52 -14.44 -3.24 -8.77
C LEU A 52 -14.56 -1.99 -9.65
N ALA A 53 -15.78 -1.58 -10.00
CA ALA A 53 -16.03 -0.37 -10.80
C ALA A 53 -15.55 0.89 -10.07
N VAL A 54 -15.88 1.04 -8.78
CA VAL A 54 -15.44 2.19 -7.97
C VAL A 54 -13.92 2.19 -7.81
N MET A 55 -13.29 1.03 -7.56
CA MET A 55 -11.82 0.93 -7.53
C MET A 55 -11.20 1.38 -8.85
N GLY A 56 -11.73 0.91 -9.98
CA GLY A 56 -11.28 1.30 -11.32
C GLY A 56 -11.42 2.80 -11.57
N ILE A 57 -12.55 3.40 -11.21
CA ILE A 57 -12.81 4.83 -11.36
C ILE A 57 -11.81 5.66 -10.51
N VAL A 58 -11.57 5.28 -9.27
CA VAL A 58 -10.61 5.98 -8.39
C VAL A 58 -9.20 5.88 -8.95
N PHE A 59 -8.80 4.72 -9.47
CA PHE A 59 -7.50 4.52 -10.10
C PHE A 59 -7.32 5.37 -11.36
N VAL A 60 -8.29 5.33 -12.29
CA VAL A 60 -8.26 6.13 -13.53
C VAL A 60 -8.28 7.63 -13.22
N SER A 61 -9.09 8.05 -12.25
CA SER A 61 -9.11 9.44 -11.78
C SER A 61 -7.75 9.87 -11.23
N GLY A 62 -7.04 9.00 -10.52
CA GLY A 62 -5.68 9.22 -10.05
C GLY A 62 -4.68 9.45 -11.18
N ILE A 63 -4.76 8.66 -12.26
CA ILE A 63 -3.92 8.82 -13.45
C ILE A 63 -4.20 10.18 -14.12
N VAL A 64 -5.47 10.47 -14.40
CA VAL A 64 -5.88 11.76 -15.02
C VAL A 64 -5.39 12.93 -14.17
N PHE A 65 -5.60 12.85 -12.86
CA PHE A 65 -5.20 13.89 -11.94
C PHE A 65 -3.68 14.09 -11.89
N SER A 66 -2.89 13.04 -11.99
CA SER A 66 -1.42 13.14 -12.05
C SER A 66 -0.93 13.88 -13.27
N VAL A 67 -1.58 13.65 -14.43
CA VAL A 67 -1.27 14.36 -15.68
C VAL A 67 -1.63 15.84 -15.58
N VAL A 68 -2.77 16.16 -14.95
CA VAL A 68 -3.22 17.53 -14.74
C VAL A 68 -2.29 18.29 -13.78
N ILE A 69 -1.92 17.68 -12.64
CA ILE A 69 -1.01 18.29 -11.67
C ILE A 69 0.33 18.63 -12.31
N ARG A 70 0.90 17.73 -13.12
CA ARG A 70 2.16 17.99 -13.83
C ARG A 70 2.14 19.27 -14.65
N LYS A 71 1.00 19.58 -15.28
CA LYS A 71 0.84 20.80 -16.09
C LYS A 71 0.71 22.06 -15.25
N ILE A 72 0.15 21.93 -14.03
CA ILE A 72 -0.17 23.09 -13.17
C ILE A 72 0.99 23.40 -12.20
N CYS A 73 1.69 22.38 -11.70
CA CYS A 73 2.72 22.51 -10.69
C CYS A 73 3.99 21.74 -11.10
N PRO A 74 4.90 22.38 -11.84
CA PRO A 74 6.17 21.76 -12.25
C PRO A 74 7.23 21.71 -11.13
N SER A 75 6.90 22.09 -9.89
CA SER A 75 7.85 22.21 -8.78
C SER A 75 8.51 20.89 -8.39
N ASP A 76 9.84 20.95 -8.16
CA ASP A 76 10.71 19.79 -7.87
C ASP A 76 10.92 19.56 -6.36
N LYS A 77 10.23 20.30 -5.48
CA LYS A 77 10.45 20.21 -4.03
C LYS A 77 9.38 19.33 -3.37
N VAL A 78 9.81 18.33 -2.60
CA VAL A 78 8.92 17.57 -1.70
C VAL A 78 8.71 18.38 -0.44
N SER A 79 7.47 18.68 -0.10
CA SER A 79 7.14 19.29 1.18
C SER A 79 7.19 18.23 2.28
N ASN A 80 8.14 18.39 3.21
CA ASN A 80 8.18 17.57 4.41
C ASN A 80 7.05 17.98 5.34
N SER A 81 6.11 17.05 5.58
CA SER A 81 4.93 17.32 6.40
C SER A 81 4.91 16.42 7.64
N ARG A 82 4.30 16.92 8.73
CA ARG A 82 4.05 16.09 9.92
C ARG A 82 3.27 14.83 9.61
N VAL A 83 2.46 14.86 8.56
CA VAL A 83 1.69 13.70 8.09
C VAL A 83 2.61 12.58 7.63
N SER A 84 3.68 12.90 6.88
CA SER A 84 4.64 11.90 6.43
C SER A 84 5.36 11.25 7.61
N THR A 85 5.82 12.02 8.60
CA THR A 85 6.44 11.49 9.83
C THR A 85 5.51 10.52 10.57
N VAL A 86 4.23 10.88 10.75
CA VAL A 86 3.25 10.03 11.45
C VAL A 86 2.98 8.76 10.65
N CYS A 87 2.75 8.86 9.35
CA CYS A 87 2.49 7.70 8.50
C CYS A 87 3.70 6.75 8.45
N SER A 88 4.93 7.28 8.37
CA SER A 88 6.14 6.47 8.43
C SER A 88 6.28 5.76 9.78
N ALA A 89 5.94 6.41 10.89
CA ALA A 89 5.95 5.79 12.22
C ALA A 89 4.91 4.65 12.33
N ILE A 90 3.70 4.85 11.80
CA ILE A 90 2.65 3.81 11.73
C ILE A 90 3.15 2.62 10.91
N SER A 91 3.78 2.87 9.76
CA SER A 91 4.32 1.82 8.89
C SER A 91 5.45 1.04 9.60
N ALA A 92 6.34 1.73 10.30
CA ALA A 92 7.40 1.11 11.09
C ALA A 92 6.81 0.20 12.19
N ALA A 93 5.81 0.68 12.93
CA ALA A 93 5.15 -0.10 13.98
C ALA A 93 4.45 -1.34 13.42
N ALA A 94 3.78 -1.23 12.26
CA ALA A 94 3.13 -2.35 11.60
C ALA A 94 4.14 -3.42 11.13
N MET A 95 5.28 -3.01 10.57
CA MET A 95 6.36 -3.93 10.17
C MET A 95 7.02 -4.62 11.37
N LEU A 96 7.22 -3.89 12.47
CA LEU A 96 7.74 -4.47 13.70
C LEU A 96 6.77 -5.49 14.29
N ALA A 97 5.46 -5.19 14.30
CA ALA A 97 4.43 -6.11 14.76
C ALA A 97 4.39 -7.38 13.92
N LEU A 98 4.51 -7.29 12.60
CA LEU A 98 4.62 -8.44 11.70
C LEU A 98 5.85 -9.29 12.06
N PHE A 99 7.02 -8.68 12.20
CA PHE A 99 8.24 -9.39 12.56
C PHE A 99 8.08 -10.12 13.89
N LEU A 100 7.67 -9.43 14.96
CA LEU A 100 7.55 -10.02 16.31
C LEU A 100 6.52 -11.15 16.35
N SER A 101 5.37 -10.99 15.69
CA SER A 101 4.31 -12.00 15.66
C SER A 101 4.71 -13.25 14.87
N SER A 102 5.58 -13.11 13.88
CA SER A 102 5.93 -14.17 12.93
C SER A 102 7.21 -14.92 13.32
N VAL A 103 8.06 -14.33 14.17
CA VAL A 103 9.34 -14.93 14.59
C VAL A 103 9.16 -16.33 15.17
N ILE A 104 8.11 -16.56 15.97
CA ILE A 104 7.84 -17.86 16.60
C ILE A 104 7.42 -18.90 15.57
N ARG A 105 6.78 -18.48 14.47
CA ARG A 105 6.23 -19.35 13.42
C ARG A 105 7.09 -19.44 12.17
N ILE A 106 8.26 -18.83 12.15
CA ILE A 106 9.12 -18.71 10.96
C ILE A 106 9.46 -20.06 10.30
N ARG A 107 9.46 -21.15 11.06
CA ARG A 107 9.74 -22.50 10.53
C ARG A 107 8.61 -23.06 9.65
N ALA A 108 7.40 -22.56 9.81
CA ALA A 108 6.22 -23.02 9.06
C ALA A 108 6.09 -22.39 7.67
N PHE A 109 6.89 -21.34 7.37
CA PHE A 109 6.81 -20.65 6.10
C PHE A 109 7.75 -21.23 5.04
N PHE A 110 7.42 -21.09 3.78
CA PHE A 110 8.34 -21.29 2.66
C PHE A 110 9.52 -20.32 2.71
N LEU A 111 10.55 -20.59 1.91
CA LEU A 111 11.74 -19.74 1.88
C LEU A 111 11.43 -18.27 1.59
N PRO A 112 10.58 -17.89 0.61
CA PRO A 112 10.21 -16.50 0.38
C PRO A 112 9.50 -15.86 1.56
N GLY A 113 8.57 -16.57 2.23
CA GLY A 113 7.89 -16.07 3.42
C GLY A 113 8.83 -15.87 4.60
N LYS A 114 9.81 -16.76 4.81
CA LYS A 114 10.88 -16.56 5.81
C LYS A 114 11.69 -15.31 5.50
N LEU A 115 12.04 -15.10 4.23
CA LEU A 115 12.78 -13.93 3.79
C LEU A 115 11.95 -12.65 3.99
N GLN A 116 10.65 -12.68 3.69
CA GLN A 116 9.74 -11.57 3.91
C GLN A 116 9.68 -11.16 5.39
N ILE A 117 9.61 -12.14 6.31
CA ILE A 117 9.61 -11.88 7.76
C ILE A 117 10.92 -11.23 8.19
N ILE A 118 12.07 -11.75 7.75
CA ILE A 118 13.38 -11.18 8.07
C ILE A 118 13.51 -9.76 7.51
N LEU A 119 13.08 -9.55 6.29
CA LEU A 119 13.09 -8.23 5.65
C LEU A 119 12.18 -7.22 6.37
N SER A 120 11.14 -7.67 7.08
CA SER A 120 10.24 -6.75 7.80
C SER A 120 10.97 -5.90 8.84
N ILE A 121 12.03 -6.41 9.50
CA ILE A 121 12.81 -5.62 10.45
C ILE A 121 13.66 -4.56 9.71
N ILE A 122 14.18 -4.88 8.53
CA ILE A 122 14.96 -3.93 7.72
C ILE A 122 14.03 -2.85 7.15
N VAL A 123 12.82 -3.24 6.73
CA VAL A 123 11.78 -2.30 6.28
C VAL A 123 11.29 -1.41 7.43
N CYS A 124 11.19 -1.95 8.65
CA CYS A 124 10.93 -1.15 9.84
C CYS A 124 12.02 -0.08 10.01
N ALA A 125 13.30 -0.46 9.91
CA ALA A 125 14.41 0.49 9.97
C ALA A 125 14.33 1.55 8.86
N TYR A 126 13.96 1.17 7.64
CA TYR A 126 13.71 2.12 6.55
C TYR A 126 12.64 3.16 6.94
N PHE A 127 11.48 2.74 7.43
CA PHE A 127 10.42 3.68 7.83
C PHE A 127 10.80 4.55 9.03
N VAL A 128 11.57 4.03 9.98
CA VAL A 128 12.13 4.82 11.08
C VAL A 128 13.08 5.89 10.53
N THR A 129 13.95 5.54 9.57
CA THR A 129 14.85 6.52 8.95
C THR A 129 14.08 7.59 8.20
N GLU A 130 13.01 7.22 7.47
CA GLU A 130 12.14 8.19 6.80
C GLU A 130 11.47 9.15 7.79
N ALA A 131 10.97 8.64 8.94
CA ALA A 131 10.36 9.46 9.97
C ALA A 131 11.35 10.44 10.64
N LEU A 132 12.60 10.01 10.85
CA LEU A 132 13.64 10.82 11.51
C LEU A 132 14.31 11.81 10.57
N CYS A 133 14.59 11.39 9.32
CA CYS A 133 15.33 12.20 8.36
C CYS A 133 14.50 13.32 7.72
N GLU A 134 13.17 13.31 7.89
CA GLU A 134 12.35 14.46 7.47
C GLU A 134 12.75 15.78 8.14
N LYS A 135 13.29 15.72 9.35
CA LYS A 135 13.63 16.93 10.13
C LYS A 135 15.12 17.27 10.15
N LYS A 136 16.00 16.29 10.00
CA LYS A 136 17.46 16.47 10.05
C LYS A 136 18.12 15.37 9.22
N GLU A 137 19.18 15.72 8.47
CA GLU A 137 20.03 14.76 7.76
C GLU A 137 20.89 13.95 8.76
N LEU A 138 20.24 13.19 9.64
CA LEU A 138 20.89 12.43 10.71
C LEU A 138 21.59 11.17 10.21
N ILE A 139 21.21 10.70 9.02
CA ILE A 139 21.67 9.41 8.48
C ILE A 139 22.36 9.63 7.14
N PRO A 140 23.55 9.03 6.92
CA PRO A 140 24.30 9.16 5.68
C PRO A 140 23.50 8.72 4.46
N LEU A 141 23.60 9.47 3.37
CA LEU A 141 22.89 9.23 2.12
C LEU A 141 23.03 7.78 1.58
N PRO A 142 24.26 7.18 1.55
CA PRO A 142 24.41 5.80 1.06
C PRO A 142 23.62 4.77 1.87
N LEU A 143 23.52 4.95 3.18
CA LEU A 143 22.74 4.05 4.05
C LEU A 143 21.23 4.18 3.76
N ARG A 144 20.73 5.40 3.56
CA ARG A 144 19.33 5.63 3.19
C ARG A 144 18.99 5.03 1.82
N GLN A 145 19.89 5.17 0.86
CA GLN A 145 19.74 4.53 -0.47
C GLN A 145 19.71 3.01 -0.35
N GLY A 146 20.61 2.41 0.43
CA GLY A 146 20.63 0.96 0.68
C GLY A 146 19.34 0.48 1.34
N LEU A 147 18.86 1.19 2.36
CA LEU A 147 17.61 0.83 3.05
C LEU A 147 16.38 0.96 2.15
N SER A 148 16.36 1.86 1.15
CA SER A 148 15.21 2.01 0.25
C SER A 148 14.96 0.80 -0.66
N ILE A 149 15.93 -0.10 -0.79
CA ILE A 149 15.79 -1.36 -1.53
C ILE A 149 14.98 -2.39 -0.70
N ALA A 150 15.03 -2.31 0.62
CA ALA A 150 14.40 -3.31 1.48
C ALA A 150 12.87 -3.44 1.29
N PRO A 151 12.06 -2.37 1.17
CA PRO A 151 10.63 -2.50 0.90
C PRO A 151 10.33 -3.17 -0.45
N ILE A 152 11.18 -2.95 -1.46
CA ILE A 152 11.06 -3.59 -2.78
C ILE A 152 11.26 -5.09 -2.63
N LEU A 153 12.35 -5.50 -1.99
CA LEU A 153 12.66 -6.92 -1.74
C LEU A 153 11.59 -7.58 -0.86
N TRP A 154 11.07 -6.87 0.13
CA TRP A 154 9.98 -7.35 0.98
C TRP A 154 8.71 -7.64 0.18
N ALA A 155 8.33 -6.74 -0.71
CA ALA A 155 7.15 -6.91 -1.57
C ALA A 155 7.37 -8.06 -2.57
N LEU A 156 8.53 -8.17 -3.19
CA LEU A 156 8.87 -9.30 -4.07
C LEU A 156 8.86 -10.64 -3.32
N ALA A 157 9.42 -10.70 -2.12
CA ALA A 157 9.39 -11.91 -1.31
C ALA A 157 7.96 -12.33 -0.97
N GLY A 158 7.08 -11.37 -0.63
CA GLY A 158 5.66 -11.63 -0.40
C GLY A 158 4.93 -12.12 -1.65
N MET A 159 5.22 -11.53 -2.81
CA MET A 159 4.67 -12.00 -4.08
C MET A 159 5.04 -13.47 -4.35
N PHE A 160 6.31 -13.83 -4.17
CA PHE A 160 6.76 -15.20 -4.37
C PHE A 160 6.19 -16.16 -3.32
N ASP A 161 6.03 -15.73 -2.06
CA ASP A 161 5.43 -16.55 -1.01
C ASP A 161 3.98 -16.90 -1.35
N VAL A 162 3.20 -15.93 -1.80
CA VAL A 162 1.82 -16.14 -2.29
C VAL A 162 1.81 -17.10 -3.47
N TYR A 163 2.71 -16.90 -4.45
CA TYR A 163 2.78 -17.76 -5.63
C TYR A 163 3.09 -19.22 -5.28
N PHE A 164 4.08 -19.48 -4.41
CA PHE A 164 4.41 -20.84 -4.01
C PHE A 164 3.32 -21.49 -3.17
N THR A 165 2.71 -20.74 -2.24
CA THR A 165 1.59 -21.24 -1.44
C THR A 165 0.38 -21.60 -2.31
N THR A 166 0.10 -20.81 -3.34
CA THR A 166 -1.00 -21.04 -4.28
C THR A 166 -0.77 -22.29 -5.12
N ASN A 167 0.45 -22.47 -5.65
CA ASN A 167 0.79 -23.64 -6.47
C ASN A 167 0.72 -24.94 -5.65
N GLU A 168 1.17 -24.91 -4.39
CA GLU A 168 1.09 -26.10 -3.53
C GLU A 168 -0.35 -26.49 -3.22
N LYS A 169 -1.23 -25.53 -3.01
CA LYS A 169 -2.65 -25.76 -2.72
C LYS A 169 -3.49 -26.05 -3.97
N LEU A 170 -2.91 -25.98 -5.17
CA LEU A 170 -3.63 -26.13 -6.46
C LEU A 170 -4.78 -25.11 -6.66
N ILE A 171 -4.72 -23.95 -6.00
CA ILE A 171 -5.76 -22.90 -6.02
C ILE A 171 -5.29 -21.73 -6.90
N SER A 172 -4.65 -22.00 -8.03
CA SER A 172 -4.03 -20.97 -8.89
C SER A 172 -5.02 -19.98 -9.53
N THR A 173 -6.32 -20.26 -9.49
CA THR A 173 -7.37 -19.43 -10.12
C THR A 173 -8.10 -18.52 -9.14
N SER A 174 -7.76 -18.57 -7.84
CA SER A 174 -8.45 -17.75 -6.84
C SER A 174 -8.25 -16.25 -7.08
N THR A 175 -9.33 -15.50 -7.13
CA THR A 175 -9.32 -14.04 -7.26
C THR A 175 -8.58 -13.36 -6.09
N MET A 176 -8.64 -13.98 -4.89
CA MET A 176 -7.97 -13.48 -3.70
C MET A 176 -6.44 -13.55 -3.82
N PHE A 177 -5.90 -14.66 -4.30
CA PHE A 177 -4.45 -14.80 -4.52
C PHE A 177 -3.97 -13.86 -5.62
N ASN A 178 -4.72 -13.74 -6.71
CA ASN A 178 -4.40 -12.80 -7.78
C ASN A 178 -4.37 -11.35 -7.27
N ALA A 179 -5.34 -10.95 -6.45
CA ALA A 179 -5.37 -9.62 -5.83
C ALA A 179 -4.17 -9.38 -4.91
N GLN A 180 -3.73 -10.40 -4.15
CA GLN A 180 -2.53 -10.31 -3.32
C GLN A 180 -1.26 -10.13 -4.15
N VAL A 181 -1.08 -10.93 -5.19
CA VAL A 181 0.05 -10.83 -6.12
C VAL A 181 0.10 -9.43 -6.73
N ILE A 182 -1.03 -8.94 -7.26
CA ILE A 182 -1.12 -7.59 -7.83
C ILE A 182 -0.78 -6.53 -6.77
N THR A 183 -1.26 -6.68 -5.54
CA THR A 183 -0.95 -5.77 -4.44
C THR A 183 0.55 -5.68 -4.19
N TYR A 184 1.25 -6.81 -4.11
CA TYR A 184 2.69 -6.82 -3.92
C TYR A 184 3.47 -6.25 -5.11
N VAL A 185 3.04 -6.51 -6.34
CA VAL A 185 3.64 -5.93 -7.55
C VAL A 185 3.50 -4.41 -7.53
N VAL A 186 2.31 -3.89 -7.23
CA VAL A 186 2.05 -2.45 -7.17
C VAL A 186 2.86 -1.79 -6.04
N MET A 187 2.98 -2.44 -4.87
CA MET A 187 3.85 -1.99 -3.79
C MET A 187 5.32 -1.92 -4.22
N ALA A 188 5.84 -2.97 -4.86
CA ALA A 188 7.23 -3.00 -5.34
C ALA A 188 7.50 -1.86 -6.33
N LEU A 189 6.63 -1.67 -7.32
CA LEU A 189 6.72 -0.57 -8.28
C LEU A 189 6.66 0.80 -7.59
N PHE A 190 5.75 0.98 -6.64
CA PHE A 190 5.66 2.23 -5.87
C PHE A 190 6.99 2.56 -5.18
N PHE A 191 7.62 1.60 -4.49
CA PHE A 191 8.88 1.85 -3.80
C PHE A 191 10.05 2.08 -4.76
N VAL A 192 10.06 1.46 -5.94
CA VAL A 192 11.06 1.75 -6.99
C VAL A 192 10.96 3.21 -7.41
N PHE A 193 9.75 3.68 -7.74
CA PHE A 193 9.55 5.07 -8.19
C PHE A 193 9.66 6.09 -7.05
N ASP A 194 9.33 5.73 -5.80
CA ASP A 194 9.58 6.57 -4.63
C ASP A 194 11.09 6.77 -4.37
N ALA A 195 11.88 5.71 -4.51
CA ALA A 195 13.34 5.79 -4.43
C ALA A 195 13.92 6.60 -5.59
N GLU A 196 13.43 6.40 -6.81
CA GLU A 196 13.84 7.17 -7.98
C GLU A 196 13.55 8.67 -7.82
N ASP A 197 12.34 9.03 -7.35
CA ASP A 197 11.98 10.43 -7.09
C ASP A 197 12.88 11.08 -6.01
N LYS A 198 13.19 10.35 -4.95
CA LYS A 198 14.03 10.84 -3.85
C LYS A 198 15.49 11.06 -4.24
N TYR A 199 16.07 10.13 -4.99
CA TYR A 199 17.51 10.10 -5.20
C TYR A 199 17.94 10.55 -6.59
N LEU A 200 17.10 10.36 -7.61
CA LEU A 200 17.40 10.70 -9.00
C LEU A 200 16.61 11.92 -9.52
N LYS A 201 15.72 12.48 -8.69
CA LYS A 201 14.82 13.60 -9.05
C LYS A 201 14.05 13.33 -10.33
N SER A 202 13.64 12.08 -10.53
CA SER A 202 12.96 11.62 -11.73
C SER A 202 11.43 11.86 -11.66
N LYS A 203 10.75 11.48 -12.71
CA LYS A 203 9.39 11.86 -13.09
C LYS A 203 8.30 11.52 -12.04
N ARG A 204 7.91 12.46 -11.19
CA ARG A 204 6.77 12.39 -10.23
C ARG A 204 5.43 11.98 -10.86
N THR A 205 5.29 12.12 -12.16
CA THR A 205 4.06 11.74 -12.88
C THR A 205 3.67 10.29 -12.73
N VAL A 206 4.63 9.38 -12.53
CA VAL A 206 4.37 7.95 -12.35
C VAL A 206 4.19 7.62 -10.87
N LEU A 207 4.85 8.35 -9.97
CA LEU A 207 4.75 8.12 -8.53
C LEU A 207 3.34 8.35 -7.98
N LEU A 208 2.65 9.41 -8.41
CA LEU A 208 1.32 9.72 -7.88
C LEU A 208 0.27 8.63 -8.18
N PRO A 209 0.08 8.15 -9.43
CA PRO A 209 -0.85 7.07 -9.70
C PRO A 209 -0.45 5.77 -9.00
N LEU A 210 0.85 5.46 -8.88
CA LEU A 210 1.31 4.28 -8.14
C LEU A 210 1.04 4.42 -6.63
N ALA A 211 1.24 5.59 -6.05
CA ALA A 211 0.90 5.85 -4.65
C ALA A 211 -0.61 5.68 -4.40
N ILE A 212 -1.47 6.15 -5.30
CA ILE A 212 -2.93 5.96 -5.22
C ILE A 212 -3.27 4.48 -5.37
N ALA A 213 -2.71 3.77 -6.35
CA ALA A 213 -2.93 2.34 -6.55
C ALA A 213 -2.48 1.52 -5.33
N THR A 214 -1.28 1.81 -4.79
CA THR A 214 -0.76 1.17 -3.58
C THR A 214 -1.69 1.41 -2.41
N THR A 215 -2.18 2.64 -2.24
CA THR A 215 -3.13 2.96 -1.17
C THR A 215 -4.44 2.16 -1.33
N LEU A 216 -5.02 2.13 -2.52
CA LEU A 216 -6.25 1.38 -2.79
C LEU A 216 -6.08 -0.11 -2.49
N MET A 217 -5.04 -0.72 -3.06
CA MET A 217 -4.80 -2.15 -2.91
C MET A 217 -4.39 -2.53 -1.48
N SER A 218 -3.56 -1.71 -0.82
CA SER A 218 -3.06 -2.02 0.53
C SER A 218 -4.05 -1.68 1.61
N VAL A 219 -4.67 -0.51 1.57
CA VAL A 219 -5.59 -0.05 2.63
C VAL A 219 -6.98 -0.65 2.43
N ALA A 220 -7.58 -0.44 1.26
CA ALA A 220 -8.97 -0.86 1.06
C ALA A 220 -9.12 -2.38 1.12
N PHE A 221 -8.25 -3.12 0.41
CA PHE A 221 -8.28 -4.58 0.41
C PHE A 221 -7.97 -5.17 1.79
N SER A 222 -6.88 -4.72 2.44
CA SER A 222 -6.46 -5.27 3.73
C SER A 222 -7.43 -4.91 4.86
N LEU A 223 -7.96 -3.68 4.90
CA LEU A 223 -8.96 -3.31 5.92
C LEU A 223 -10.26 -4.07 5.71
N SER A 224 -10.72 -4.23 4.47
CA SER A 224 -11.92 -5.03 4.20
C SER A 224 -11.78 -6.45 4.72
N LEU A 225 -10.63 -7.10 4.49
CA LEU A 225 -10.34 -8.44 5.00
C LEU A 225 -10.25 -8.50 6.53
N ILE A 226 -9.59 -7.51 7.16
CA ILE A 226 -9.50 -7.44 8.62
C ILE A 226 -10.90 -7.33 9.23
N PHE A 227 -11.76 -6.46 8.70
CA PHE A 227 -13.13 -6.32 9.18
C PHE A 227 -13.95 -7.59 8.96
N CYS A 228 -13.86 -8.22 7.79
CA CYS A 228 -14.55 -9.48 7.51
C CYS A 228 -14.09 -10.60 8.46
N PHE A 229 -12.80 -10.65 8.80
CA PHE A 229 -12.28 -11.58 9.81
C PHE A 229 -12.85 -11.28 11.20
N ILE A 230 -12.88 -10.01 11.62
CA ILE A 230 -13.45 -9.61 12.91
C ILE A 230 -14.94 -9.97 13.00
N PHE A 231 -15.69 -9.82 11.91
CA PHE A 231 -17.10 -10.18 11.84
C PHE A 231 -17.34 -11.67 11.62
N GLY A 232 -16.27 -12.49 11.45
CA GLY A 232 -16.35 -13.93 11.26
C GLY A 232 -16.89 -14.35 9.90
N THR A 233 -16.88 -13.46 8.90
CA THR A 233 -17.35 -13.75 7.52
C THR A 233 -16.26 -14.34 6.61
N VAL A 234 -15.00 -14.19 6.95
CA VAL A 234 -13.84 -14.71 6.21
C VAL A 234 -12.81 -15.24 7.18
N ASN A 235 -12.33 -16.46 6.98
CA ASN A 235 -11.21 -17.00 7.73
C ASN A 235 -9.87 -16.68 7.04
N ILE A 236 -9.13 -15.73 7.56
CA ILE A 236 -7.86 -15.26 6.99
C ILE A 236 -6.81 -16.37 6.86
N SER A 237 -6.84 -17.38 7.77
CA SER A 237 -5.88 -18.49 7.72
C SER A 237 -6.03 -19.36 6.49
N ASP A 238 -7.23 -19.47 5.94
CA ASP A 238 -7.53 -20.30 4.74
C ASP A 238 -6.92 -19.68 3.48
N ILE A 239 -6.81 -18.35 3.47
CA ILE A 239 -6.15 -17.60 2.40
C ILE A 239 -4.62 -17.50 2.60
N GLY A 240 -4.06 -18.14 3.62
CA GLY A 240 -2.61 -18.10 3.89
C GLY A 240 -2.09 -16.77 4.43
N LEU A 241 -2.99 -15.87 4.84
CA LEU A 241 -2.63 -14.56 5.39
C LEU A 241 -2.65 -14.56 6.92
N SER A 242 -1.97 -13.60 7.50
CA SER A 242 -2.10 -13.25 8.91
C SER A 242 -2.63 -11.83 9.07
N VAL A 243 -3.31 -11.56 10.18
CA VAL A 243 -3.74 -10.19 10.52
C VAL A 243 -2.55 -9.22 10.50
N PHE A 244 -1.38 -9.66 10.94
CA PHE A 244 -0.17 -8.83 10.97
C PHE A 244 0.37 -8.54 9.57
N THR A 245 0.25 -9.47 8.61
CA THR A 245 0.59 -9.21 7.20
C THR A 245 -0.34 -8.16 6.61
N LEU A 246 -1.64 -8.24 6.91
CA LEU A 246 -2.63 -7.25 6.48
C LEU A 246 -2.35 -5.88 7.13
N LEU A 247 -2.03 -5.83 8.42
CA LEU A 247 -1.64 -4.59 9.10
C LEU A 247 -0.36 -3.98 8.51
N ALA A 248 0.63 -4.80 8.14
CA ALA A 248 1.83 -4.32 7.46
C ALA A 248 1.48 -3.71 6.10
N SER A 249 0.57 -4.32 5.34
CA SER A 249 0.04 -3.77 4.08
C SER A 249 -0.67 -2.43 4.30
N VAL A 250 -1.51 -2.32 5.33
CA VAL A 250 -2.16 -1.05 5.71
C VAL A 250 -1.11 0.02 6.06
N GLY A 251 -0.04 -0.37 6.78
CA GLY A 251 1.08 0.53 7.07
C GLY A 251 1.72 1.08 5.79
N ILE A 252 2.03 0.21 4.82
CA ILE A 252 2.57 0.64 3.52
C ILE A 252 1.60 1.59 2.81
N GLY A 253 0.30 1.27 2.83
CA GLY A 253 -0.73 2.14 2.26
C GLY A 253 -0.80 3.51 2.94
N ALA A 254 -0.64 3.58 4.26
CA ALA A 254 -0.56 4.84 4.99
C ALA A 254 0.67 5.67 4.56
N PHE A 255 1.82 5.02 4.35
CA PHE A 255 2.99 5.69 3.79
C PHE A 255 2.72 6.21 2.37
N ALA A 256 2.09 5.42 1.51
CA ALA A 256 1.72 5.84 0.17
C ALA A 256 0.75 7.05 0.17
N ILE A 257 -0.26 7.07 1.08
CA ILE A 257 -1.14 8.23 1.29
C ILE A 257 -0.32 9.48 1.65
N SER A 258 0.68 9.34 2.51
CA SER A 258 1.52 10.48 2.90
C SER A 258 2.29 11.04 1.72
N ARG A 259 2.70 10.20 0.75
CA ARG A 259 3.34 10.65 -0.48
C ARG A 259 2.37 11.38 -1.39
N VAL A 260 1.14 10.90 -1.53
CA VAL A 260 0.07 11.63 -2.24
C VAL A 260 -0.12 13.01 -1.60
N TYR A 261 -0.25 13.06 -0.26
CA TYR A 261 -0.40 14.33 0.46
C TYR A 261 0.78 15.26 0.24
N SER A 262 2.02 14.75 0.31
CA SER A 262 3.23 15.55 0.09
C SER A 262 3.30 16.13 -1.32
N ILE A 263 2.92 15.34 -2.34
CA ILE A 263 2.88 15.80 -3.74
C ILE A 263 1.82 16.89 -3.94
N LEU A 264 0.68 16.78 -3.27
CA LEU A 264 -0.43 17.72 -3.39
C LEU A 264 -0.20 19.02 -2.60
N ASN A 265 0.54 18.98 -1.48
CA ASN A 265 0.80 20.14 -0.62
C ASN A 265 2.00 21.00 -1.04
N ILE A 266 2.76 20.60 -2.04
CA ILE A 266 3.90 21.40 -2.55
C ILE A 266 3.46 22.82 -2.95
N THR A 267 2.20 22.97 -3.35
CA THR A 267 1.62 24.22 -3.85
C THR A 267 1.24 25.22 -2.76
N GLU A 268 1.31 24.89 -1.48
CA GLU A 268 0.94 25.82 -0.40
C GLU A 268 2.08 26.75 0.06
N ASN A 269 3.31 26.39 -0.22
CA ASN A 269 4.49 27.09 0.29
C ASN A 269 5.27 27.89 -0.78
N GLU A 270 4.78 27.94 -2.01
CA GLU A 270 5.21 28.81 -3.11
C GLU A 270 4.12 29.84 -3.45
#